data_af7e515d7336be300f236b84558ac934
#
_entry.id   af7e515d7336be300f236b84558ac934
#
_cell.length_a   1.000
_cell.length_b   1.000
_cell.length_c   1.000
_cell.angle_alpha   90.00
_cell.angle_beta   90.00
_cell.angle_gamma   90.00
#
_symmetry.space_group_name_H-M   'P 1'
#
loop_
_entity.id
_entity.type
_entity.pdbx_description
1 polymer ?
#
loop_
_entity_poly.entity_id
_entity_poly.type
_entity_poly.pdbx_seq_one_letter_code
_entity_poly.pdbx_strand_id
1 'polypeptide(L)'
;MKLSKSLEDSLKKDELSNLAVNIGEVGIDAILDNGVLRDTPITSSIFGGINAIGSVRDALFTKKLVSFLSELSDIPVEQRRSMIDSIDNSDDYKVKVGEKLIYIIEKAEDHYTSKVIAIFFSELLVGEITYNQFLKISRIIDSMFIGDF
;
A
#
# COMPACT_ATOMS: atom_id res chain seq x y z
N MET A 1 -14.61 -7.05 -0.84
CA MET A 1 -13.82 -7.29 0.35
C MET A 1 -13.51 -5.98 1.06
N LYS A 2 -13.75 -5.91 2.37
CA LYS A 2 -13.67 -4.65 3.13
C LYS A 2 -12.27 -4.03 3.12
N LEU A 3 -11.22 -4.85 3.22
CA LEU A 3 -9.85 -4.36 3.27
C LEU A 3 -9.40 -3.74 1.95
N SER A 4 -9.73 -4.38 0.82
CA SER A 4 -9.36 -3.85 -0.49
C SER A 4 -10.07 -2.53 -0.78
N LYS A 5 -11.32 -2.41 -0.36
CA LYS A 5 -12.06 -1.16 -0.50
C LYS A 5 -11.47 -0.06 0.39
N SER A 6 -11.10 -0.40 1.63
CA SER A 6 -10.46 0.55 2.53
C SER A 6 -9.14 1.04 1.98
N LEU A 7 -8.35 0.15 1.36
CA LEU A 7 -7.09 0.53 0.71
C LEU A 7 -7.35 1.50 -0.45
N GLU A 8 -8.30 1.19 -1.33
CA GLU A 8 -8.62 2.08 -2.44
C GLU A 8 -9.11 3.44 -1.95
N ASP A 9 -9.96 3.45 -0.94
CA ASP A 9 -10.46 4.70 -0.36
C ASP A 9 -9.30 5.54 0.20
N SER A 10 -8.34 4.91 0.86
CA SER A 10 -7.15 5.61 1.37
C SER A 10 -6.29 6.16 0.25
N LEU A 11 -6.13 5.41 -0.84
CA LEU A 11 -5.36 5.86 -2.00
C LEU A 11 -6.01 7.06 -2.68
N LYS A 12 -7.33 7.19 -2.57
CA LYS A 12 -8.11 8.25 -3.21
C LYS A 12 -8.36 9.45 -2.30
N LYS A 13 -7.79 9.46 -1.09
CA LYS A 13 -7.94 10.54 -0.12
C LYS A 13 -6.62 11.25 0.15
N ASP A 14 -6.71 12.50 0.60
CA ASP A 14 -5.56 13.37 0.82
C ASP A 14 -5.01 13.28 2.26
N GLU A 15 -4.82 12.07 2.76
CA GLU A 15 -4.38 11.85 4.14
C GLU A 15 -3.02 11.13 4.24
N LEU A 16 -2.44 10.74 3.10
CA LEU A 16 -1.17 9.99 3.10
C LEU A 16 0.02 10.82 3.58
N SER A 17 -0.03 12.14 3.39
CA SER A 17 1.05 13.03 3.85
C SER A 17 1.21 12.96 5.36
N ASN A 18 0.10 12.94 6.10
CA ASN A 18 0.13 12.83 7.57
C ASN A 18 0.73 11.51 8.03
N LEU A 19 0.41 10.44 7.34
CA LEU A 19 0.98 9.13 7.63
C LEU A 19 2.50 9.13 7.44
N ALA A 20 2.98 9.70 6.34
CA ALA A 20 4.41 9.76 6.04
C ALA A 20 5.16 10.61 7.07
N VAL A 21 4.59 11.73 7.50
CA VAL A 21 5.18 12.59 8.54
C VAL A 21 5.29 11.82 9.84
N ASN A 22 4.24 11.13 10.26
CA ASN A 22 4.25 10.36 11.49
C ASN A 22 5.31 9.26 11.47
N ILE A 23 5.46 8.55 10.36
CA ILE A 23 6.50 7.53 10.21
C ILE A 23 7.89 8.15 10.27
N GLY A 24 8.08 9.31 9.64
CA GLY A 24 9.36 10.01 9.66
C GLY A 24 9.78 10.48 11.04
N GLU A 25 8.82 10.84 11.89
CA GLU A 25 9.10 11.35 13.24
C GLU A 25 9.45 10.23 14.23
N VAL A 26 8.71 9.13 14.23
CA VAL A 26 8.84 8.11 15.28
C VAL A 26 9.27 6.74 14.76
N GLY A 27 9.33 6.56 13.45
CA GLY A 27 9.64 5.27 12.84
C GLY A 27 8.43 4.34 12.83
N ILE A 28 8.47 3.38 11.91
CA ILE A 28 7.34 2.50 11.68
C ILE A 28 7.08 1.53 12.85
N ASP A 29 8.12 1.04 13.50
CA ASP A 29 7.98 0.12 14.64
C ASP A 29 7.35 0.81 15.84
N ALA A 30 7.77 2.05 16.13
CA ALA A 30 7.21 2.82 17.22
C ALA A 30 5.74 3.15 17.00
N ILE A 31 5.35 3.42 15.76
CA ILE A 31 3.95 3.68 15.40
C ILE A 31 3.10 2.45 15.67
N LEU A 32 3.58 1.26 15.30
CA LEU A 32 2.83 0.02 15.52
C LEU A 32 2.69 -0.31 17.01
N ASP A 33 3.77 -0.06 17.81
CA ASP A 33 3.78 -0.39 19.22
C ASP A 33 2.91 0.55 20.06
N ASN A 34 2.86 1.83 19.69
CA ASN A 34 2.20 2.86 20.48
C ASN A 34 0.73 3.09 20.17
N GLY A 35 0.17 2.36 19.22
CA GLY A 35 -1.21 2.54 18.82
C GLY A 35 -1.52 3.87 18.16
N VAL A 36 -0.50 4.65 17.81
CA VAL A 36 -0.67 5.95 17.14
C VAL A 36 -1.40 5.80 15.82
N LEU A 37 -1.22 4.65 15.17
CA LEU A 37 -1.90 4.34 13.92
C LEU A 37 -3.43 4.26 14.08
N ARG A 38 -3.92 3.93 15.27
CA ARG A 38 -5.38 3.82 15.50
C ARG A 38 -6.06 5.17 15.51
N ASP A 39 -5.30 6.24 15.75
CA ASP A 39 -5.85 7.58 15.90
C ASP A 39 -5.83 8.40 14.60
N THR A 40 -5.20 7.88 13.52
CA THR A 40 -5.21 8.56 12.24
C THR A 40 -6.38 8.06 11.37
N PRO A 41 -7.08 8.95 10.64
CA PRO A 41 -8.23 8.55 9.83
C PRO A 41 -7.94 7.46 8.80
N ILE A 42 -6.76 7.50 8.16
CA ILE A 42 -6.35 6.49 7.18
C ILE A 42 -6.27 5.12 7.83
N THR A 43 -5.61 5.06 8.98
CA THR A 43 -5.39 3.78 9.66
C THR A 43 -6.68 3.24 10.26
N SER A 44 -7.58 4.09 10.73
CA SER A 44 -8.86 3.61 11.24
C SER A 44 -9.70 2.99 10.13
N SER A 45 -9.66 3.52 8.90
CA SER A 45 -10.40 2.93 7.78
C SER A 45 -9.76 1.61 7.32
N ILE A 46 -8.44 1.48 7.38
CA ILE A 46 -7.73 0.25 7.06
C ILE A 46 -7.90 -0.78 8.18
N PHE A 47 -7.70 -0.38 9.43
CA PHE A 47 -7.83 -1.27 10.59
C PHE A 47 -9.27 -1.67 10.89
N GLY A 48 -10.24 -0.89 10.46
CA GLY A 48 -11.63 -1.30 10.52
C GLY A 48 -11.91 -2.54 9.68
N GLY A 49 -11.06 -2.83 8.70
CA GLY A 49 -11.13 -4.03 7.88
C GLY A 49 -10.29 -5.19 8.42
N ILE A 50 -9.34 -4.92 9.32
CA ILE A 50 -8.52 -5.92 9.98
C ILE A 50 -8.96 -5.95 11.44
N ASN A 51 -9.72 -6.95 11.84
CA ASN A 51 -10.21 -7.07 13.20
C ASN A 51 -9.03 -7.27 14.16
N ALA A 52 -8.66 -6.22 14.87
CA ALA A 52 -7.67 -6.22 15.95
C ALA A 52 -6.29 -6.78 15.55
N ILE A 53 -5.26 -5.98 15.71
CA ILE A 53 -3.87 -6.44 15.56
C ILE A 53 -3.58 -7.35 16.74
N GLY A 54 -4.02 -8.61 16.65
CA GLY A 54 -3.85 -9.58 17.72
C GLY A 54 -2.71 -10.58 17.49
N SER A 55 -2.17 -10.64 16.28
CA SER A 55 -1.15 -11.62 15.93
C SER A 55 0.08 -10.94 15.31
N VAL A 56 1.22 -11.63 15.38
CA VAL A 56 2.47 -11.19 14.74
C VAL A 56 2.28 -11.04 13.23
N ARG A 57 1.49 -11.92 12.63
CA ARG A 57 1.20 -11.89 11.20
C ARG A 57 0.45 -10.61 10.80
N ASP A 58 -0.53 -10.20 11.61
CA ASP A 58 -1.30 -8.98 11.35
C ASP A 58 -0.43 -7.74 11.51
N ALA A 59 0.44 -7.73 12.51
CA ALA A 59 1.38 -6.63 12.72
C ALA A 59 2.36 -6.51 11.56
N LEU A 60 2.86 -7.63 11.03
CA LEU A 60 3.76 -7.64 9.89
C LEU A 60 3.05 -7.13 8.63
N PHE A 61 1.84 -7.58 8.38
CA PHE A 61 1.05 -7.11 7.25
C PHE A 61 0.79 -5.60 7.34
N THR A 62 0.43 -5.12 8.52
CA THR A 62 0.20 -3.70 8.76
C THR A 62 1.45 -2.88 8.47
N LYS A 63 2.61 -3.37 8.89
CA LYS A 63 3.89 -2.71 8.63
C LYS A 63 4.17 -2.60 7.13
N LYS A 64 3.92 -3.66 6.37
CA LYS A 64 4.04 -3.66 4.92
C LYS A 64 3.10 -2.65 4.27
N LEU A 65 1.83 -2.63 4.72
CA LEU A 65 0.81 -1.76 4.17
C LEU A 65 1.12 -0.29 4.43
N VAL A 66 1.53 0.04 5.64
CA VAL A 66 1.89 1.41 6.03
C VAL A 66 3.11 1.89 5.25
N SER A 67 4.13 1.05 5.10
CA SER A 67 5.32 1.37 4.31
C SER A 67 4.96 1.65 2.84
N PHE A 68 4.06 0.84 2.28
CA PHE A 68 3.59 1.03 0.92
C PHE A 68 2.88 2.38 0.77
N LEU A 69 1.92 2.66 1.64
CA LEU A 69 1.13 3.88 1.56
C LEU A 69 1.96 5.15 1.75
N SER A 70 2.92 5.11 2.69
CA SER A 70 3.74 6.30 2.96
C SER A 70 4.58 6.71 1.77
N GLU A 71 4.99 5.76 0.93
CA GLU A 71 5.79 6.04 -0.26
C GLU A 71 5.00 6.79 -1.34
N LEU A 72 3.68 6.76 -1.27
CA LEU A 72 2.81 7.41 -2.25
C LEU A 72 2.39 8.82 -1.84
N SER A 73 2.86 9.30 -0.70
CA SER A 73 2.40 10.57 -0.11
C SER A 73 2.70 11.79 -0.98
N ASP A 74 3.77 11.75 -1.78
CA ASP A 74 4.17 12.87 -2.63
C ASP A 74 3.35 12.98 -3.91
N ILE A 75 2.55 11.98 -4.23
CA ILE A 75 1.76 11.99 -5.46
C ILE A 75 0.41 12.65 -5.19
N PRO A 76 0.03 13.67 -5.96
CA PRO A 76 -1.25 14.35 -5.75
C PRO A 76 -2.44 13.38 -5.78
N VAL A 77 -3.39 13.58 -4.90
CA VAL A 77 -4.56 12.69 -4.76
C VAL A 77 -5.34 12.57 -6.07
N GLU A 78 -5.46 13.64 -6.83
CA GLU A 78 -6.17 13.61 -8.11
C GLU A 78 -5.49 12.69 -9.12
N GLN A 79 -4.17 12.69 -9.12
CA GLN A 79 -3.38 11.83 -10.02
C GLN A 79 -3.52 10.38 -9.61
N ARG A 80 -3.48 10.08 -8.31
CA ARG A 80 -3.70 8.73 -7.80
C ARG A 80 -5.09 8.22 -8.17
N ARG A 81 -6.11 9.04 -7.91
CA ARG A 81 -7.50 8.70 -8.20
C ARG A 81 -7.71 8.45 -9.69
N SER A 82 -7.22 9.34 -10.53
CA SER A 82 -7.39 9.25 -11.98
C SER A 82 -6.82 7.94 -12.54
N MET A 83 -5.60 7.59 -12.14
CA MET A 83 -4.96 6.37 -12.64
C MET A 83 -5.68 5.12 -12.13
N ILE A 84 -6.01 5.08 -10.84
CA ILE A 84 -6.68 3.92 -10.25
C ILE A 84 -8.05 3.72 -10.89
N ASP A 85 -8.83 4.79 -11.05
CA ASP A 85 -10.15 4.69 -11.68
C ASP A 85 -10.05 4.24 -13.13
N SER A 86 -9.02 4.68 -13.87
CA SER A 86 -8.85 4.27 -15.25
C SER A 86 -8.58 2.77 -15.38
N ILE A 87 -7.82 2.21 -14.44
CA ILE A 87 -7.54 0.77 -14.42
C ILE A 87 -8.78 -0.01 -14.00
N ASP A 88 -9.46 0.44 -12.94
CA ASP A 88 -10.65 -0.23 -12.41
C ASP A 88 -11.81 -0.24 -13.39
N ASN A 89 -11.91 0.78 -14.25
CA ASN A 89 -12.96 0.89 -15.25
C ASN A 89 -12.59 0.22 -16.58
N SER A 90 -11.37 -0.29 -16.70
CA SER A 90 -10.93 -0.97 -17.93
C SER A 90 -11.47 -2.39 -17.98
N ASP A 91 -11.91 -2.83 -19.16
CA ASP A 91 -12.35 -4.20 -19.40
C ASP A 91 -11.18 -5.19 -19.43
N ASP A 92 -9.96 -4.69 -19.52
CA ASP A 92 -8.76 -5.52 -19.59
C ASP A 92 -8.43 -6.20 -18.27
N TYR A 93 -8.94 -5.67 -17.14
CA TYR A 93 -8.61 -6.16 -15.81
C TYR A 93 -9.87 -6.54 -15.05
N LYS A 94 -9.97 -7.82 -14.65
CA LYS A 94 -11.12 -8.35 -13.91
C LYS A 94 -11.06 -8.07 -12.42
N VAL A 95 -9.84 -7.89 -11.90
CA VAL A 95 -9.60 -7.65 -10.48
C VAL A 95 -9.28 -6.16 -10.29
N LYS A 96 -9.93 -5.55 -9.31
CA LYS A 96 -9.70 -4.13 -9.01
C LYS A 96 -8.30 -3.91 -8.42
N VAL A 97 -7.76 -2.71 -8.62
CA VAL A 97 -6.42 -2.34 -8.17
C VAL A 97 -6.23 -2.60 -6.68
N GLY A 98 -7.21 -2.19 -5.86
CA GLY A 98 -7.10 -2.39 -4.41
C GLY A 98 -6.95 -3.84 -4.01
N GLU A 99 -7.73 -4.72 -4.61
CA GLU A 99 -7.64 -6.16 -4.34
C GLU A 99 -6.30 -6.73 -4.80
N LYS A 100 -5.83 -6.32 -5.97
CA LYS A 100 -4.53 -6.76 -6.48
C LYS A 100 -3.39 -6.27 -5.60
N LEU A 101 -3.44 -5.04 -5.12
CA LEU A 101 -2.42 -4.48 -4.23
C LEU A 101 -2.37 -5.21 -2.89
N ILE A 102 -3.53 -5.56 -2.32
CA ILE A 102 -3.56 -6.34 -1.07
C ILE A 102 -2.81 -7.67 -1.27
N TYR A 103 -3.07 -8.35 -2.38
CA TYR A 103 -2.38 -9.60 -2.70
C TYR A 103 -0.86 -9.40 -2.81
N ILE A 104 -0.45 -8.36 -3.54
CA ILE A 104 0.97 -8.06 -3.77
C ILE A 104 1.67 -7.71 -2.44
N ILE A 105 1.04 -6.87 -1.63
CA ILE A 105 1.60 -6.44 -0.34
C ILE A 105 1.71 -7.61 0.62
N GLU A 106 0.66 -8.45 0.69
CA GLU A 106 0.66 -9.62 1.56
C GLU A 106 1.76 -10.60 1.18
N LYS A 107 2.01 -10.77 -0.13
CA LYS A 107 3.03 -11.67 -0.64
C LYS A 107 4.45 -11.14 -0.46
N ALA A 108 4.63 -9.84 -0.32
CA ALA A 108 5.94 -9.24 -0.08
C ALA A 108 6.57 -9.80 1.20
N GLU A 109 7.86 -10.07 1.17
CA GLU A 109 8.55 -10.72 2.28
C GLU A 109 8.57 -9.85 3.53
N ASP A 110 8.83 -8.55 3.36
CA ASP A 110 8.92 -7.61 4.46
C ASP A 110 8.48 -6.21 4.04
N HIS A 111 8.56 -5.25 4.97
CA HIS A 111 8.14 -3.89 4.68
C HIS A 111 9.11 -3.15 3.74
N TYR A 112 10.37 -3.56 3.67
CA TYR A 112 11.33 -3.00 2.71
C TYR A 112 10.97 -3.39 1.29
N THR A 113 10.61 -4.66 1.08
CA THR A 113 10.13 -5.15 -0.21
C THR A 113 8.86 -4.42 -0.62
N SER A 114 7.93 -4.25 0.31
CA SER A 114 6.69 -3.51 0.07
C SER A 114 6.96 -2.06 -0.33
N LYS A 115 7.94 -1.42 0.31
CA LYS A 115 8.35 -0.05 -0.03
C LYS A 115 8.91 0.04 -1.44
N VAL A 116 9.75 -0.91 -1.84
CA VAL A 116 10.31 -0.95 -3.20
C VAL A 116 9.19 -1.11 -4.23
N ILE A 117 8.23 -1.98 -3.97
CA ILE A 117 7.08 -2.15 -4.85
C ILE A 117 6.29 -0.85 -4.94
N ALA A 118 6.14 -0.12 -3.83
CA ALA A 118 5.44 1.16 -3.81
C ALA A 118 6.14 2.22 -4.67
N ILE A 119 7.47 2.21 -4.72
CA ILE A 119 8.23 3.11 -5.58
C ILE A 119 7.82 2.89 -7.05
N PHE A 120 7.70 1.64 -7.48
CA PHE A 120 7.26 1.34 -8.84
C PHE A 120 5.78 1.63 -9.04
N PHE A 121 4.96 1.45 -8.03
CA PHE A 121 3.55 1.85 -8.11
C PHE A 121 3.42 3.37 -8.26
N SER A 122 4.29 4.15 -7.62
CA SER A 122 4.29 5.59 -7.80
C SER A 122 4.67 5.98 -9.23
N GLU A 123 5.59 5.24 -9.87
CA GLU A 123 5.90 5.45 -11.29
C GLU A 123 4.70 5.18 -12.19
N LEU A 124 3.90 4.17 -11.86
CA LEU A 124 2.64 3.91 -12.55
C LEU A 124 1.67 5.08 -12.37
N LEU A 125 1.54 5.59 -11.16
CA LEU A 125 0.58 6.66 -10.86
C LEU A 125 0.91 7.95 -11.61
N VAL A 126 2.20 8.23 -11.85
CA VAL A 126 2.61 9.40 -12.63
C VAL A 126 2.71 9.11 -14.12
N GLY A 127 2.40 7.89 -14.57
CA GLY A 127 2.33 7.56 -15.98
C GLY A 127 3.65 7.15 -16.62
N GLU A 128 4.70 6.92 -15.82
CA GLU A 128 6.02 6.52 -16.35
C GLU A 128 6.06 5.07 -16.78
N ILE A 129 5.24 4.21 -16.18
CA ILE A 129 5.12 2.81 -16.56
C ILE A 129 3.64 2.44 -16.69
N THR A 130 3.37 1.35 -17.40
CA THR A 130 2.00 0.82 -17.52
C THR A 130 1.67 -0.09 -16.34
N TYR A 131 0.38 -0.36 -16.16
CA TYR A 131 -0.06 -1.30 -15.12
C TYR A 131 0.52 -2.70 -15.34
N ASN A 132 0.58 -3.16 -16.59
CA ASN A 132 1.17 -4.46 -16.91
C ASN A 132 2.66 -4.50 -16.56
N GLN A 133 3.38 -3.41 -16.82
CA GLN A 133 4.79 -3.31 -16.42
C GLN A 133 4.94 -3.35 -14.90
N PHE A 134 4.08 -2.64 -14.18
CA PHE A 134 4.09 -2.67 -12.73
C PHE A 134 3.86 -4.09 -12.20
N LEU A 135 2.88 -4.81 -12.74
CA LEU A 135 2.59 -6.18 -12.31
C LEU A 135 3.77 -7.12 -12.56
N LYS A 136 4.46 -6.97 -13.68
CA LYS A 136 5.67 -7.75 -13.98
C LYS A 136 6.79 -7.41 -13.00
N ILE A 137 7.02 -6.13 -12.74
CA ILE A 137 8.05 -5.67 -11.83
C ILE A 137 7.81 -6.22 -10.42
N SER A 138 6.57 -6.18 -9.93
CA SER A 138 6.25 -6.70 -8.60
C SER A 138 6.57 -8.19 -8.47
N ARG A 139 6.30 -8.98 -9.51
CA ARG A 139 6.63 -10.40 -9.54
C ARG A 139 8.13 -10.65 -9.54
N ILE A 140 8.88 -9.85 -10.30
CA ILE A 140 10.35 -9.94 -10.34
C ILE A 140 10.94 -9.60 -8.97
N ILE A 141 10.45 -8.56 -8.32
CA ILE A 141 10.91 -8.15 -7.00
C ILE A 141 10.69 -9.28 -5.98
N ASP A 142 9.51 -9.86 -5.95
CA ASP A 142 9.21 -10.98 -5.06
C ASP A 142 10.17 -12.15 -5.28
N SER A 143 10.44 -12.47 -6.54
CA SER A 143 11.33 -13.56 -6.91
C SER A 143 12.77 -13.29 -6.48
N MET A 144 13.25 -12.07 -6.65
CA MET A 144 14.62 -11.67 -6.27
C MET A 144 14.83 -11.77 -4.77
N PHE A 145 13.88 -11.25 -3.98
CA PHE A 145 14.02 -11.20 -2.52
C PHE A 145 13.90 -12.58 -1.90
N ILE A 146 13.13 -13.48 -2.48
CA ILE A 146 13.02 -14.86 -2.00
C ILE A 146 14.30 -15.66 -2.30
N GLY A 147 15.00 -15.33 -3.38
CA GLY A 147 16.19 -16.04 -3.81
C GLY A 147 17.50 -15.66 -3.13
N ASP A 148 17.51 -14.59 -2.34
CA ASP A 148 18.72 -14.00 -1.78
C ASP A 148 19.11 -14.51 -0.38
N PHE A 149 18.55 -15.64 0.05
CA PHE A 149 18.87 -16.20 1.37
C PHE A 149 19.65 -17.48 1.29
#